data_bea7f120e7fc5839d2b4f76e3023967a
#
_entry.id   bea7f120e7fc5839d2b4f76e3023967a
#
_cell.length_a   1.000
_cell.length_b   1.000
_cell.length_c   1.000
_cell.angle_alpha   90.00
_cell.angle_beta   90.00
_cell.angle_gamma   90.00
#
_symmetry.space_group_name_H-M   'P 1'
#
loop_
_entity.id
_entity.type
_entity.pdbx_description
1 polymer ?
#
loop_
_entity_poly.entity_id
_entity_poly.type
_entity_poly.pdbx_seq_one_letter_code
_entity_poly.pdbx_strand_id
1 'polypeptide(L)'
;MPAYIWQGNTGCAGSSKCEYTMENNMEDKNKKPAQAAKAAAFPGRGRVAIVKCGTYDGQEVQIAVQRAVELLGGLERVLSAGEKPLVHDSRIILKPNLLAKTEPEKACTTHPAVFKAVGALLQENGYKNLRYGDSPGNPMISVERVAQECGIKAAADSLGIPIGEFESGTQVAFPQGRAADSFVLCDEVIKAEGIINVCKMKTHQLERITGAVKNTFGCVYGINKGASHAKFATAEVFAKMLADLNALVRPKLHIMDGIMAMEGNGPQSGTPTPMGVILASTDPVALDAVFCHLVDLKPELVPTNVSGMEQGIGTWTDLEIIDGSGTLTVQEAFEKYGSSTFNVQRGAEYRGMLRPVRFLAPLLEKKPIVRKNICIGCGICVNACPVEGKAIHVEPVEQSGSDCGARSAAGKKRRGVAIYDYSKCIKCYCCQEMCPEQAITVKKSLLARIADRNWRI
;
A
#
# COMPACT_ATOMS: atom_id res chain seq x y z
N MET A 1 23.39 0.02 22.04
CA MET A 1 24.09 0.97 21.16
C MET A 1 25.44 0.36 20.80
N PRO A 2 25.72 0.08 19.56
CA PRO A 2 27.06 0.17 19.04
C PRO A 2 27.11 1.23 17.93
N ALA A 3 28.08 2.14 18.10
CA ALA A 3 28.42 3.19 17.17
C ALA A 3 29.13 2.58 15.96
N TYR A 4 28.69 2.92 14.75
CA TYR A 4 29.47 2.67 13.54
C TYR A 4 30.54 3.76 13.40
N ILE A 5 31.77 3.37 13.62
CA ILE A 5 32.96 4.18 13.38
C ILE A 5 33.26 4.15 11.88
N TRP A 6 33.21 5.31 11.26
CA TRP A 6 33.75 5.51 9.90
C TRP A 6 35.25 5.73 10.02
N GLN A 7 36.06 4.80 9.56
CA GLN A 7 37.50 5.00 9.40
C GLN A 7 37.76 5.66 8.06
N GLY A 8 38.04 6.94 8.09
CA GLY A 8 38.60 7.67 6.98
C GLY A 8 40.08 7.35 6.81
N ASN A 9 40.44 6.91 5.61
CA ASN A 9 41.86 6.78 5.23
C ASN A 9 42.30 8.07 4.54
N THR A 10 43.13 8.85 5.23
CA THR A 10 43.83 10.02 4.69
C THR A 10 45.17 9.55 4.05
N GLY A 11 45.37 9.92 2.80
CA GLY A 11 46.72 9.82 2.23
C GLY A 11 46.79 9.93 0.71
N CYS A 12 47.39 11.02 0.33
CA CYS A 12 48.17 11.29 -0.89
C CYS A 12 47.56 12.06 -2.04
N ALA A 13 48.12 13.24 -2.19
CA ALA A 13 48.00 14.17 -3.31
C ALA A 13 48.51 13.55 -4.64
N GLY A 14 47.83 13.88 -5.74
CA GLY A 14 48.27 13.57 -7.10
C GLY A 14 47.21 14.00 -8.12
N SER A 15 47.47 15.14 -8.75
CA SER A 15 46.72 15.68 -9.87
C SER A 15 46.75 14.75 -11.07
N SER A 16 45.57 14.26 -11.53
CA SER A 16 45.38 13.87 -12.94
C SER A 16 43.91 14.01 -13.30
N LYS A 17 43.67 14.86 -14.30
CA LYS A 17 42.38 15.03 -14.96
C LYS A 17 41.92 13.70 -15.53
N CYS A 18 40.79 13.18 -15.12
CA CYS A 18 40.07 12.12 -15.83
C CYS A 18 39.08 12.77 -16.77
N GLU A 19 39.41 12.84 -18.05
CA GLU A 19 38.45 13.11 -19.13
C GLU A 19 37.58 11.85 -19.32
N TYR A 20 36.30 11.97 -19.08
CA TYR A 20 35.29 10.96 -19.42
C TYR A 20 34.92 11.13 -20.89
N THR A 21 35.46 10.29 -21.77
CA THR A 21 34.98 10.11 -23.14
C THR A 21 33.67 9.34 -23.11
N MET A 22 32.60 9.99 -23.58
CA MET A 22 31.30 9.32 -23.85
C MET A 22 31.50 8.50 -25.15
N GLU A 23 31.63 7.20 -25.03
CA GLU A 23 31.43 6.30 -26.17
C GLU A 23 29.94 6.12 -26.41
N ASN A 24 29.45 6.63 -27.55
CA ASN A 24 28.14 6.37 -28.11
C ASN A 24 28.06 4.91 -28.58
N ASN A 25 27.50 4.03 -27.75
CA ASN A 25 27.05 2.73 -28.23
C ASN A 25 25.71 2.88 -28.92
N MET A 26 25.70 2.79 -30.24
CA MET A 26 24.49 2.63 -31.05
C MET A 26 23.82 1.31 -30.69
N GLU A 27 22.64 1.40 -30.12
CA GLU A 27 21.77 0.25 -29.88
C GLU A 27 21.36 -0.43 -31.19
N ASP A 28 21.62 -1.71 -31.23
CA ASP A 28 21.19 -2.63 -32.29
C ASP A 28 19.65 -2.77 -32.28
N LYS A 29 19.00 -2.18 -33.28
CA LYS A 29 17.54 -2.11 -33.46
C LYS A 29 16.88 -3.44 -33.85
N ASN A 30 17.57 -4.59 -33.79
CA ASN A 30 17.10 -5.87 -34.27
C ASN A 30 16.92 -6.96 -33.20
N LYS A 31 16.86 -6.64 -31.91
CA LYS A 31 16.44 -7.63 -30.91
C LYS A 31 14.92 -7.79 -30.96
N LYS A 32 14.45 -8.90 -31.56
CA LYS A 32 13.08 -9.38 -31.40
C LYS A 32 12.73 -9.41 -29.91
N PRO A 33 11.50 -8.97 -29.49
CA PRO A 33 11.11 -9.08 -28.11
C PRO A 33 11.15 -10.57 -27.71
N ALA A 34 11.89 -10.85 -26.63
CA ALA A 34 11.91 -12.18 -26.04
C ALA A 34 10.44 -12.54 -25.71
N GLN A 35 9.99 -13.71 -26.22
CA GLN A 35 8.69 -14.26 -25.88
C GLN A 35 8.58 -14.29 -24.35
N ALA A 36 7.65 -13.50 -23.81
CA ALA A 36 7.33 -13.53 -22.41
C ALA A 36 6.98 -14.98 -22.07
N ALA A 37 7.74 -15.61 -21.20
CA ALA A 37 7.40 -16.89 -20.63
C ALA A 37 5.98 -16.75 -20.08
N LYS A 38 5.04 -17.58 -20.59
CA LYS A 38 3.66 -17.60 -20.08
C LYS A 38 3.76 -17.90 -18.59
N ALA A 39 3.52 -16.89 -17.76
CA ALA A 39 3.40 -17.11 -16.33
C ALA A 39 2.33 -18.20 -16.13
N ALA A 40 2.66 -19.24 -15.38
CA ALA A 40 1.74 -20.30 -15.08
C ALA A 40 0.47 -19.67 -14.49
N ALA A 41 -0.68 -19.94 -15.10
CA ALA A 41 -1.95 -19.38 -14.69
C ALA A 41 -2.24 -19.80 -13.25
N PHE A 42 -2.41 -18.83 -12.35
CA PHE A 42 -2.86 -19.10 -10.98
C PHE A 42 -4.24 -19.77 -11.05
N PRO A 43 -4.47 -20.89 -10.34
CA PRO A 43 -5.80 -21.47 -10.22
C PRO A 43 -6.78 -20.46 -9.65
N GLY A 44 -7.91 -20.21 -10.33
CA GLY A 44 -8.89 -19.20 -9.91
C GLY A 44 -8.52 -17.77 -10.27
N ARG A 45 -7.65 -17.55 -11.27
CA ARG A 45 -7.35 -16.22 -11.80
C ARG A 45 -8.65 -15.51 -12.18
N GLY A 46 -8.79 -14.25 -11.71
CA GLY A 46 -9.99 -13.44 -11.92
C GLY A 46 -11.16 -13.73 -10.97
N ARG A 47 -11.10 -14.82 -10.19
CA ARG A 47 -12.19 -15.17 -9.25
C ARG A 47 -12.08 -14.36 -7.95
N VAL A 48 -13.19 -13.70 -7.58
CA VAL A 48 -13.30 -12.89 -6.36
C VAL A 48 -14.59 -13.25 -5.64
N ALA A 49 -14.47 -13.69 -4.39
CA ALA A 49 -15.59 -13.90 -3.50
C ALA A 49 -15.98 -12.60 -2.77
N ILE A 50 -17.28 -12.32 -2.71
CA ILE A 50 -17.85 -11.22 -1.92
C ILE A 50 -18.80 -11.80 -0.88
N VAL A 51 -18.62 -11.43 0.38
CA VAL A 51 -19.51 -11.82 1.47
C VAL A 51 -19.92 -10.59 2.25
N LYS A 52 -21.22 -10.43 2.47
CA LYS A 52 -21.77 -9.37 3.31
C LYS A 52 -21.36 -9.60 4.77
N CYS A 53 -20.84 -8.55 5.42
CA CYS A 53 -20.46 -8.55 6.83
C CYS A 53 -20.62 -7.12 7.35
N GLY A 54 -21.66 -6.86 8.14
CA GLY A 54 -22.06 -5.50 8.51
C GLY A 54 -21.32 -4.95 9.73
N THR A 55 -20.82 -5.84 10.58
CA THR A 55 -20.19 -5.46 11.86
C THR A 55 -18.87 -6.18 12.07
N TYR A 56 -18.12 -5.75 13.08
CA TYR A 56 -16.93 -6.47 13.55
C TYR A 56 -17.22 -7.44 14.70
N ASP A 57 -18.48 -7.89 14.82
CA ASP A 57 -18.79 -9.01 15.71
C ASP A 57 -17.96 -10.24 15.34
N GLY A 58 -17.32 -10.85 16.33
CA GLY A 58 -16.34 -11.91 16.09
C GLY A 58 -16.93 -13.12 15.37
N GLN A 59 -18.18 -13.50 15.68
CA GLN A 59 -18.85 -14.64 15.06
C GLN A 59 -19.27 -14.30 13.62
N GLU A 60 -19.85 -13.10 13.40
CA GLU A 60 -20.22 -12.65 12.06
C GLU A 60 -19.00 -12.60 11.12
N VAL A 61 -17.88 -12.04 11.60
CA VAL A 61 -16.64 -11.95 10.82
C VAL A 61 -16.05 -13.34 10.53
N GLN A 62 -16.05 -14.25 11.52
CA GLN A 62 -15.55 -15.62 11.32
C GLN A 62 -16.35 -16.35 10.24
N ILE A 63 -17.68 -16.28 10.30
CA ILE A 63 -18.57 -16.87 9.28
C ILE A 63 -18.31 -16.23 7.93
N ALA A 64 -18.15 -14.90 7.83
CA ALA A 64 -17.93 -14.22 6.59
C ALA A 64 -16.57 -14.57 5.94
N VAL A 65 -15.49 -14.65 6.72
CA VAL A 65 -14.16 -15.06 6.25
C VAL A 65 -14.17 -16.51 5.79
N GLN A 66 -14.74 -17.42 6.58
CA GLN A 66 -14.88 -18.82 6.21
C GLN A 66 -15.67 -18.96 4.88
N ARG A 67 -16.83 -18.30 4.79
CA ARG A 67 -17.65 -18.34 3.59
C ARG A 67 -16.94 -17.79 2.35
N ALA A 68 -16.18 -16.70 2.49
CA ALA A 68 -15.41 -16.13 1.38
C ALA A 68 -14.37 -17.13 0.83
N VAL A 69 -13.70 -17.86 1.73
CA VAL A 69 -12.72 -18.89 1.33
C VAL A 69 -13.41 -20.13 0.75
N GLU A 70 -14.56 -20.56 1.27
CA GLU A 70 -15.37 -21.65 0.70
C GLU A 70 -15.80 -21.36 -0.73
N LEU A 71 -16.23 -20.12 -1.02
CA LEU A 71 -16.59 -19.69 -2.37
C LEU A 71 -15.41 -19.77 -3.36
N LEU A 72 -14.18 -19.68 -2.88
CA LEU A 72 -12.97 -19.91 -3.69
C LEU A 72 -12.66 -21.40 -3.90
N GLY A 73 -13.43 -22.29 -3.29
CA GLY A 73 -13.26 -23.74 -3.34
C GLY A 73 -12.63 -24.37 -2.11
N GLY A 74 -12.52 -23.61 -1.01
CA GLY A 74 -12.02 -24.06 0.28
C GLY A 74 -10.52 -23.78 0.49
N LEU A 75 -10.14 -23.71 1.77
CA LEU A 75 -8.79 -23.32 2.17
C LEU A 75 -7.70 -24.28 1.66
N GLU A 76 -7.92 -25.57 1.79
CA GLU A 76 -6.99 -26.61 1.34
C GLU A 76 -6.66 -26.47 -0.15
N ARG A 77 -7.70 -26.30 -0.99
CA ARG A 77 -7.52 -26.11 -2.42
C ARG A 77 -6.72 -24.86 -2.74
N VAL A 78 -7.02 -23.76 -2.04
CA VAL A 78 -6.33 -22.47 -2.22
C VAL A 78 -4.86 -22.57 -1.85
N LEU A 79 -4.54 -23.19 -0.70
CA LEU A 79 -3.17 -23.24 -0.18
C LEU A 79 -2.32 -24.31 -0.85
N SER A 80 -2.93 -25.39 -1.33
CA SER A 80 -2.22 -26.44 -2.09
C SER A 80 -1.98 -26.07 -3.57
N ALA A 81 -2.59 -24.98 -4.06
CA ALA A 81 -2.48 -24.58 -5.45
C ALA A 81 -1.12 -23.98 -5.80
N GLY A 82 -0.71 -24.17 -7.10
CA GLY A 82 0.49 -23.58 -7.69
C GLY A 82 1.77 -24.37 -7.45
N GLU A 83 2.91 -23.76 -7.81
CA GLU A 83 4.23 -24.41 -7.82
C GLU A 83 4.78 -24.82 -6.45
N LYS A 84 4.32 -24.18 -5.40
CA LYS A 84 4.74 -24.41 -4.00
C LYS A 84 3.51 -24.62 -3.12
N PRO A 85 2.94 -25.84 -3.06
CA PRO A 85 1.84 -26.15 -2.14
C PRO A 85 2.25 -25.91 -0.69
N LEU A 86 1.33 -25.34 0.12
CA LEU A 86 1.53 -25.26 1.56
C LEU A 86 1.00 -26.53 2.22
N VAL A 87 1.76 -27.05 3.16
CA VAL A 87 1.40 -28.17 4.04
C VAL A 87 1.19 -27.66 5.47
N HIS A 88 0.61 -28.49 6.35
CA HIS A 88 0.24 -28.06 7.71
C HIS A 88 1.41 -27.49 8.53
N ASP A 89 2.64 -28.00 8.30
CA ASP A 89 3.86 -27.54 8.99
C ASP A 89 4.53 -26.33 8.32
N SER A 90 4.03 -25.90 7.14
CA SER A 90 4.58 -24.75 6.42
C SER A 90 4.56 -23.50 7.28
N ARG A 91 5.67 -22.74 7.24
CA ARG A 91 5.78 -21.44 7.90
C ARG A 91 4.98 -20.38 7.12
N ILE A 92 3.88 -19.93 7.69
CA ILE A 92 2.94 -19.02 7.04
C ILE A 92 2.92 -17.67 7.77
N ILE A 93 3.01 -16.59 6.99
CA ILE A 93 2.78 -15.24 7.50
C ILE A 93 1.32 -14.83 7.29
N LEU A 94 0.64 -14.45 8.37
CA LEU A 94 -0.53 -13.60 8.28
C LEU A 94 -0.04 -12.16 8.18
N LYS A 95 -0.18 -11.55 7.01
CA LYS A 95 0.28 -10.19 6.74
C LYS A 95 -0.88 -9.20 6.76
N PRO A 96 -1.20 -8.58 7.91
CA PRO A 96 -2.19 -7.50 7.96
C PRO A 96 -1.65 -6.24 7.29
N ASN A 97 -2.45 -5.19 7.25
CA ASN A 97 -2.00 -3.82 7.03
C ASN A 97 -1.75 -3.16 8.39
N LEU A 98 -0.49 -2.87 8.72
CA LEU A 98 -0.06 -2.16 9.94
C LEU A 98 0.61 -0.83 9.57
N LEU A 99 -0.08 -0.01 8.76
CA LEU A 99 0.50 1.23 8.23
C LEU A 99 0.98 2.18 9.30
N ALA A 100 0.18 2.41 10.34
CA ALA A 100 0.44 3.42 11.35
C ALA A 100 -0.16 3.06 12.72
N LYS A 101 0.41 3.65 13.77
CA LYS A 101 -0.07 3.54 15.13
C LYS A 101 -1.40 4.29 15.28
N THR A 102 -2.51 3.58 15.09
CA THR A 102 -3.87 4.12 15.15
C THR A 102 -4.84 3.11 15.74
N GLU A 103 -5.91 3.60 16.35
CA GLU A 103 -7.04 2.78 16.81
C GLU A 103 -7.75 2.10 15.63
N PRO A 104 -8.35 0.92 15.82
CA PRO A 104 -9.05 0.17 14.75
C PRO A 104 -10.16 0.97 14.06
N GLU A 105 -10.88 1.82 14.81
CA GLU A 105 -12.02 2.63 14.37
C GLU A 105 -11.62 3.67 13.29
N LYS A 106 -10.33 3.99 13.17
CA LYS A 106 -9.81 4.85 12.11
C LYS A 106 -9.79 4.19 10.74
N ALA A 107 -10.04 2.88 10.67
CA ALA A 107 -10.00 2.09 9.43
C ALA A 107 -8.70 2.24 8.63
N CYS A 108 -7.61 2.61 9.30
CA CYS A 108 -6.29 2.79 8.71
C CYS A 108 -5.55 1.46 8.53
N THR A 109 -5.77 0.54 9.46
CA THR A 109 -5.16 -0.81 9.53
C THR A 109 -6.22 -1.88 9.32
N THR A 110 -5.78 -3.12 9.08
CA THR A 110 -6.67 -4.28 9.17
C THR A 110 -7.31 -4.34 10.54
N HIS A 111 -8.61 -4.60 10.63
CA HIS A 111 -9.29 -4.71 11.91
C HIS A 111 -8.93 -6.04 12.62
N PRO A 112 -8.71 -6.03 13.95
CA PRO A 112 -8.29 -7.23 14.69
C PRO A 112 -9.28 -8.39 14.59
N ALA A 113 -10.58 -8.15 14.45
CA ALA A 113 -11.57 -9.21 14.27
C ALA A 113 -11.35 -9.99 12.96
N VAL A 114 -11.05 -9.29 11.84
CA VAL A 114 -10.75 -9.94 10.56
C VAL A 114 -9.45 -10.72 10.62
N PHE A 115 -8.40 -10.13 11.21
CA PHE A 115 -7.14 -10.82 11.43
C PHE A 115 -7.33 -12.10 12.25
N LYS A 116 -8.08 -12.01 13.38
CA LYS A 116 -8.37 -13.15 14.25
C LYS A 116 -9.13 -14.24 13.52
N ALA A 117 -10.15 -13.88 12.73
CA ALA A 117 -10.94 -14.84 11.96
C ALA A 117 -10.08 -15.61 10.94
N VAL A 118 -9.15 -14.92 10.25
CA VAL A 118 -8.22 -15.57 9.31
C VAL A 118 -7.25 -16.50 10.04
N GLY A 119 -6.70 -16.06 11.18
CA GLY A 119 -5.81 -16.89 12.01
C GLY A 119 -6.50 -18.14 12.54
N ALA A 120 -7.72 -17.99 13.07
CA ALA A 120 -8.53 -19.10 13.55
C ALA A 120 -8.86 -20.10 12.42
N LEU A 121 -9.29 -19.62 11.25
CA LEU A 121 -9.57 -20.46 10.09
C LEU A 121 -8.34 -21.31 9.70
N LEU A 122 -7.15 -20.75 9.69
CA LEU A 122 -5.92 -21.49 9.40
C LEU A 122 -5.65 -22.57 10.46
N GLN A 123 -5.77 -22.23 11.75
CA GLN A 123 -5.52 -23.16 12.86
C GLN A 123 -6.55 -24.31 12.90
N GLU A 124 -7.82 -24.01 12.67
CA GLU A 124 -8.91 -25.01 12.58
C GLU A 124 -8.70 -26.00 11.43
N ASN A 125 -8.00 -25.57 10.37
CA ASN A 125 -7.61 -26.41 9.24
C ASN A 125 -6.18 -26.99 9.38
N GLY A 126 -5.61 -26.99 10.60
CA GLY A 126 -4.37 -27.69 10.93
C GLY A 126 -3.07 -26.92 10.68
N TYR A 127 -3.10 -25.72 10.12
CA TYR A 127 -1.92 -24.88 9.92
C TYR A 127 -1.52 -24.17 11.21
N LYS A 128 -0.45 -24.65 11.87
CA LYS A 128 -0.05 -24.19 13.22
C LYS A 128 1.20 -23.33 13.24
N ASN A 129 2.07 -23.42 12.22
CA ASN A 129 3.32 -22.67 12.17
C ASN A 129 3.09 -21.26 11.60
N LEU A 130 2.27 -20.49 12.32
CA LEU A 130 1.87 -19.14 11.92
C LEU A 130 2.75 -18.08 12.56
N ARG A 131 3.02 -17.01 11.80
CA ARG A 131 3.64 -15.77 12.25
C ARG A 131 2.81 -14.60 11.73
N TYR A 132 2.90 -13.44 12.37
CA TYR A 132 2.28 -12.24 11.80
C TYR A 132 3.24 -11.07 11.78
N GLY A 133 2.98 -10.12 10.90
CA GLY A 133 3.68 -8.85 10.87
C GLY A 133 3.49 -8.08 9.56
N ASP A 134 4.04 -6.90 9.58
CA ASP A 134 4.07 -5.93 8.50
C ASP A 134 5.23 -4.97 8.76
N SER A 135 5.81 -4.36 7.77
CA SER A 135 6.73 -3.24 8.00
C SER A 135 5.91 -1.95 8.01
N PRO A 136 5.83 -1.21 9.13
CA PRO A 136 5.04 0.04 9.22
C PRO A 136 5.51 1.11 8.25
N GLY A 137 4.63 2.07 7.95
CA GLY A 137 4.98 3.24 7.15
C GLY A 137 6.10 4.08 7.78
N ASN A 138 6.05 4.25 9.11
CA ASN A 138 7.10 4.93 9.86
C ASN A 138 8.14 3.94 10.40
N PRO A 139 9.37 3.90 9.82
CA PRO A 139 10.41 2.95 10.24
C PRO A 139 10.96 3.21 11.65
N MET A 140 10.58 4.33 12.29
CA MET A 140 10.97 4.65 13.67
C MET A 140 10.03 4.05 14.73
N ILE A 141 8.95 3.41 14.30
CA ILE A 141 7.98 2.78 15.20
C ILE A 141 8.05 1.27 14.98
N SER A 142 8.25 0.50 16.07
CA SER A 142 8.29 -0.95 15.98
C SER A 142 6.95 -1.53 15.53
N VAL A 143 7.01 -2.68 14.86
CA VAL A 143 5.83 -3.44 14.43
C VAL A 143 4.93 -3.75 15.61
N GLU A 144 5.51 -4.17 16.75
CA GLU A 144 4.79 -4.51 17.97
C GLU A 144 3.96 -3.33 18.50
N ARG A 145 4.54 -2.11 18.52
CA ARG A 145 3.82 -0.91 18.98
C ARG A 145 2.63 -0.56 18.09
N VAL A 146 2.76 -0.74 16.77
CA VAL A 146 1.65 -0.54 15.84
C VAL A 146 0.58 -1.60 16.06
N ALA A 147 0.99 -2.88 16.14
CA ALA A 147 0.08 -4.00 16.36
C ALA A 147 -0.67 -3.91 17.68
N GLN A 148 -0.02 -3.39 18.74
CA GLN A 148 -0.64 -3.16 20.05
C GLN A 148 -1.75 -2.10 19.95
N GLU A 149 -1.47 -0.96 19.35
CA GLU A 149 -2.42 0.15 19.26
C GLU A 149 -3.65 -0.19 18.41
N CYS A 150 -3.45 -0.89 17.29
CA CYS A 150 -4.56 -1.29 16.42
C CYS A 150 -5.25 -2.61 16.85
N GLY A 151 -4.89 -3.18 18.01
CA GLY A 151 -5.52 -4.37 18.58
C GLY A 151 -5.09 -5.70 17.93
N ILE A 152 -4.28 -5.69 16.88
CA ILE A 152 -3.80 -6.92 16.21
C ILE A 152 -2.96 -7.78 17.17
N LYS A 153 -2.12 -7.16 18.03
CA LYS A 153 -1.33 -7.94 19.00
C LYS A 153 -2.22 -8.75 19.94
N ALA A 154 -3.25 -8.14 20.51
CA ALA A 154 -4.18 -8.85 21.40
C ALA A 154 -4.92 -10.00 20.68
N ALA A 155 -5.32 -9.78 19.41
CA ALA A 155 -5.93 -10.82 18.60
C ALA A 155 -4.95 -11.97 18.32
N ALA A 156 -3.71 -11.68 17.98
CA ALA A 156 -2.65 -12.67 17.73
C ALA A 156 -2.30 -13.45 19.01
N ASP A 157 -2.14 -12.76 20.14
CA ASP A 157 -1.84 -13.38 21.44
C ASP A 157 -2.97 -14.36 21.85
N SER A 158 -4.25 -14.02 21.58
CA SER A 158 -5.38 -14.92 21.85
C SER A 158 -5.39 -16.21 21.04
N LEU A 159 -4.65 -16.25 19.93
CA LEU A 159 -4.47 -17.41 19.05
C LEU A 159 -3.09 -18.06 19.21
N GLY A 160 -2.21 -17.53 20.08
CA GLY A 160 -0.84 -17.99 20.21
C GLY A 160 0.01 -17.77 18.95
N ILE A 161 -0.31 -16.79 18.12
CA ILE A 161 0.43 -16.46 16.90
C ILE A 161 1.48 -15.40 17.22
N PRO A 162 2.79 -15.74 17.22
CA PRO A 162 3.83 -14.76 17.54
C PRO A 162 4.11 -13.81 16.38
N ILE A 163 4.66 -12.64 16.71
CA ILE A 163 5.18 -11.68 15.75
C ILE A 163 6.40 -12.26 15.03
N GLY A 164 6.52 -12.01 13.73
CA GLY A 164 7.66 -12.41 12.92
C GLY A 164 8.79 -11.39 12.91
N GLU A 165 9.91 -11.73 12.27
CA GLU A 165 11.10 -10.88 12.17
C GLU A 165 10.94 -9.80 11.08
N PHE A 166 10.24 -8.71 11.42
CA PHE A 166 10.00 -7.58 10.53
C PHE A 166 10.89 -6.35 10.81
N GLU A 167 11.76 -6.44 11.83
CA GLU A 167 12.68 -5.37 12.24
C GLU A 167 14.12 -5.57 11.71
N SER A 168 14.32 -6.57 10.86
CA SER A 168 15.53 -6.84 10.09
C SER A 168 15.17 -7.14 8.65
N GLY A 169 16.13 -7.05 7.73
CA GLY A 169 15.86 -7.30 6.33
C GLY A 169 17.12 -7.59 5.53
N THR A 170 16.97 -8.49 4.56
CA THR A 170 18.01 -8.98 3.69
C THR A 170 17.70 -8.64 2.23
N GLN A 171 18.73 -8.29 1.46
CA GLN A 171 18.59 -8.01 0.03
C GLN A 171 18.39 -9.31 -0.75
N VAL A 172 17.32 -9.32 -1.55
CA VAL A 172 16.96 -10.44 -2.44
C VAL A 172 17.01 -9.94 -3.89
N ALA A 173 17.75 -10.63 -4.73
CA ALA A 173 17.83 -10.34 -6.16
C ALA A 173 16.53 -10.77 -6.87
N PHE A 174 16.08 -9.96 -7.83
CA PHE A 174 14.93 -10.23 -8.69
C PHE A 174 15.24 -9.77 -10.14
N PRO A 175 16.19 -10.42 -10.83
CA PRO A 175 16.69 -9.95 -12.12
C PRO A 175 15.64 -9.92 -13.25
N GLN A 176 14.51 -10.61 -13.08
CA GLN A 176 13.37 -10.59 -14.00
C GLN A 176 12.41 -9.41 -13.77
N GLY A 177 12.65 -8.59 -12.75
CA GLY A 177 11.85 -7.41 -12.46
C GLY A 177 11.91 -6.38 -13.59
N ARG A 178 10.79 -5.70 -13.85
CA ARG A 178 10.68 -4.68 -14.91
C ARG A 178 11.04 -3.28 -14.43
N ALA A 179 10.91 -3.02 -13.14
CA ALA A 179 11.24 -1.74 -12.52
C ALA A 179 12.28 -1.90 -11.39
N ALA A 180 12.28 -3.03 -10.69
CA ALA A 180 13.18 -3.31 -9.59
C ALA A 180 13.84 -4.69 -9.77
N ASP A 181 15.16 -4.72 -9.80
CA ASP A 181 16.00 -5.92 -9.93
C ASP A 181 16.38 -6.56 -8.58
N SER A 182 16.02 -5.91 -7.51
CA SER A 182 16.26 -6.39 -6.15
C SER A 182 15.38 -5.67 -5.13
N PHE A 183 15.15 -6.32 -3.99
CA PHE A 183 14.41 -5.77 -2.85
C PHE A 183 15.13 -6.09 -1.54
N VAL A 184 15.07 -5.20 -0.57
CA VAL A 184 15.40 -5.54 0.82
C VAL A 184 14.11 -5.98 1.49
N LEU A 185 13.91 -7.29 1.63
CA LEU A 185 12.72 -7.86 2.25
C LEU A 185 12.94 -8.07 3.75
N CYS A 186 11.88 -7.96 4.55
CA CYS A 186 11.93 -8.36 5.94
C CYS A 186 12.32 -9.85 6.05
N ASP A 187 13.14 -10.20 7.04
CA ASP A 187 13.70 -11.55 7.16
C ASP A 187 12.61 -12.61 7.37
N GLU A 188 11.50 -12.26 8.03
CA GLU A 188 10.35 -13.17 8.12
C GLU A 188 9.77 -13.52 6.75
N VAL A 189 9.70 -12.56 5.82
CA VAL A 189 9.18 -12.79 4.46
C VAL A 189 10.04 -13.80 3.70
N ILE A 190 11.35 -13.77 3.93
CA ILE A 190 12.31 -14.68 3.29
C ILE A 190 12.19 -16.09 3.86
N LYS A 191 11.92 -16.21 5.18
CA LYS A 191 11.78 -17.48 5.90
C LYS A 191 10.44 -18.16 5.64
N ALA A 192 9.43 -17.41 5.22
CA ALA A 192 8.09 -17.91 5.01
C ALA A 192 7.98 -18.75 3.74
N GLU A 193 7.19 -19.82 3.81
CA GLU A 193 6.79 -20.64 2.65
C GLU A 193 5.52 -20.13 2.01
N GLY A 194 4.69 -19.40 2.80
CA GLY A 194 3.46 -18.78 2.32
C GLY A 194 3.09 -17.49 3.02
N ILE A 195 2.35 -16.66 2.31
CA ILE A 195 1.82 -15.39 2.82
C ILE A 195 0.31 -15.36 2.61
N ILE A 196 -0.43 -15.08 3.67
CA ILE A 196 -1.85 -14.73 3.63
C ILE A 196 -1.95 -13.22 3.81
N ASN A 197 -2.35 -12.54 2.77
CA ASN A 197 -2.40 -11.08 2.71
C ASN A 197 -3.77 -10.56 3.19
N VAL A 198 -3.84 -10.06 4.42
CA VAL A 198 -5.06 -9.52 5.02
C VAL A 198 -5.06 -8.00 4.88
N CYS A 199 -5.49 -7.50 3.74
CA CYS A 199 -5.42 -6.09 3.39
C CYS A 199 -6.65 -5.29 3.87
N LYS A 200 -6.57 -3.98 3.76
CA LYS A 200 -7.63 -3.03 4.14
C LYS A 200 -8.15 -2.30 2.90
N MET A 201 -9.46 -2.23 2.75
CA MET A 201 -10.12 -1.44 1.70
C MET A 201 -9.98 0.05 1.97
N LYS A 202 -9.13 0.77 1.23
CA LYS A 202 -8.91 2.21 1.46
C LYS A 202 -8.37 2.97 0.25
N THR A 203 -8.62 4.29 0.21
CA THR A 203 -8.06 5.20 -0.78
C THR A 203 -6.55 5.45 -0.56
N HIS A 204 -5.89 5.92 -1.61
CA HIS A 204 -4.47 6.29 -1.59
C HIS A 204 -4.21 7.49 -2.51
N GLN A 205 -3.32 8.41 -2.09
CA GLN A 205 -3.10 9.63 -2.87
C GLN A 205 -2.26 9.39 -4.12
N LEU A 206 -1.29 8.47 -4.09
CA LEU A 206 -0.45 8.14 -5.24
C LEU A 206 -1.13 7.09 -6.15
N GLU A 207 -1.60 5.98 -5.59
CA GLU A 207 -2.12 4.81 -6.31
C GLU A 207 -3.65 4.77 -6.40
N ARG A 208 -4.36 5.82 -6.00
CA ARG A 208 -5.84 5.97 -5.90
C ARG A 208 -6.46 5.09 -4.83
N ILE A 209 -6.11 3.81 -4.79
CA ILE A 209 -6.51 2.84 -3.77
C ILE A 209 -5.29 2.14 -3.18
N THR A 210 -5.49 1.54 -2.04
CA THR A 210 -4.61 0.53 -1.49
C THR A 210 -5.46 -0.68 -1.12
N GLY A 211 -5.16 -1.80 -1.75
CA GLY A 211 -5.81 -3.08 -1.57
C GLY A 211 -4.76 -4.17 -1.45
N ALA A 212 -4.94 -5.28 -2.17
CA ALA A 212 -4.07 -6.44 -2.10
C ALA A 212 -2.67 -6.15 -2.65
N VAL A 213 -2.59 -5.59 -3.88
CA VAL A 213 -1.29 -5.33 -4.55
C VAL A 213 -0.41 -4.43 -3.70
N LYS A 214 -0.91 -3.29 -3.26
CA LYS A 214 -0.10 -2.33 -2.49
C LYS A 214 0.20 -2.81 -1.07
N ASN A 215 -0.63 -3.66 -0.47
CA ASN A 215 -0.39 -4.14 0.89
C ASN A 215 0.91 -4.95 1.01
N THR A 216 1.35 -5.62 -0.06
CA THR A 216 2.63 -6.35 -0.08
C THR A 216 3.85 -5.44 0.08
N PHE A 217 3.71 -4.11 -0.13
CA PHE A 217 4.80 -3.17 0.14
C PHE A 217 5.31 -3.21 1.59
N GLY A 218 4.50 -3.71 2.52
CA GLY A 218 4.92 -4.00 3.88
C GLY A 218 5.83 -5.23 4.03
N CYS A 219 6.13 -5.97 2.96
CA CYS A 219 7.19 -6.97 2.91
C CYS A 219 8.58 -6.34 2.76
N VAL A 220 8.66 -5.09 2.27
CA VAL A 220 9.92 -4.33 2.14
C VAL A 220 10.31 -3.76 3.50
N TYR A 221 11.57 -3.97 3.88
CA TYR A 221 12.10 -3.57 5.18
C TYR A 221 12.24 -2.05 5.34
N GLY A 222 11.65 -1.50 6.37
CA GLY A 222 11.90 -0.23 7.03
C GLY A 222 12.17 0.97 6.11
N ILE A 223 13.36 1.55 6.24
CA ILE A 223 13.80 2.77 5.54
C ILE A 223 13.83 2.64 4.01
N ASN A 224 13.92 1.42 3.50
CA ASN A 224 13.93 1.16 2.05
C ASN A 224 12.64 1.57 1.35
N LYS A 225 11.52 1.70 2.09
CA LYS A 225 10.26 2.23 1.56
C LYS A 225 10.38 3.70 1.14
N GLY A 226 11.00 4.53 1.98
CA GLY A 226 11.27 5.93 1.63
C GLY A 226 12.17 6.06 0.41
N ALA A 227 13.25 5.27 0.34
CA ALA A 227 14.14 5.20 -0.81
C ALA A 227 13.41 4.73 -2.08
N SER A 228 12.47 3.77 -1.96
CA SER A 228 11.64 3.33 -3.08
C SER A 228 10.76 4.44 -3.63
N HIS A 229 10.16 5.29 -2.78
CA HIS A 229 9.39 6.44 -3.26
C HIS A 229 10.24 7.50 -3.98
N ALA A 230 11.52 7.63 -3.65
CA ALA A 230 12.45 8.48 -4.40
C ALA A 230 12.87 7.87 -5.73
N LYS A 231 13.24 6.58 -5.71
CA LYS A 231 13.69 5.84 -6.91
C LYS A 231 12.55 5.68 -7.93
N PHE A 232 11.33 5.39 -7.47
CA PHE A 232 10.14 5.16 -8.30
C PHE A 232 9.14 6.31 -8.11
N ALA A 233 9.51 7.52 -8.56
CA ALA A 233 8.86 8.76 -8.17
C ALA A 233 7.47 9.02 -8.78
N THR A 234 7.06 8.28 -9.83
CA THR A 234 5.71 8.41 -10.43
C THR A 234 4.83 7.23 -10.05
N ALA A 235 3.51 7.43 -10.06
CA ALA A 235 2.54 6.38 -9.74
C ALA A 235 2.73 5.14 -10.63
N GLU A 236 2.97 5.34 -11.93
CA GLU A 236 3.13 4.26 -12.89
C GLU A 236 4.41 3.44 -12.64
N VAL A 237 5.54 4.13 -12.35
CA VAL A 237 6.81 3.45 -12.07
C VAL A 237 6.78 2.78 -10.70
N PHE A 238 6.14 3.41 -9.71
CA PHE A 238 5.92 2.83 -8.39
C PHE A 238 5.02 1.59 -8.46
N ALA A 239 3.96 1.64 -9.26
CA ALA A 239 3.07 0.49 -9.50
C ALA A 239 3.81 -0.68 -10.18
N LYS A 240 4.72 -0.41 -11.13
CA LYS A 240 5.56 -1.45 -11.74
C LYS A 240 6.47 -2.13 -10.71
N MET A 241 7.08 -1.35 -9.82
CA MET A 241 7.87 -1.91 -8.72
C MET A 241 7.00 -2.75 -7.75
N LEU A 242 5.78 -2.31 -7.45
CA LEU A 242 4.84 -3.08 -6.63
C LEU A 242 4.42 -4.39 -7.30
N ALA A 243 4.24 -4.39 -8.62
CA ALA A 243 3.95 -5.60 -9.37
C ALA A 243 5.15 -6.57 -9.37
N ASP A 244 6.40 -6.06 -9.52
CA ASP A 244 7.62 -6.85 -9.36
C ASP A 244 7.69 -7.48 -7.97
N LEU A 245 7.39 -6.71 -6.92
CA LEU A 245 7.36 -7.22 -5.54
C LEU A 245 6.32 -8.34 -5.37
N ASN A 246 5.10 -8.15 -5.89
CA ASN A 246 4.07 -9.19 -5.84
C ASN A 246 4.47 -10.46 -6.60
N ALA A 247 5.13 -10.31 -7.75
CA ALA A 247 5.68 -11.44 -8.51
C ALA A 247 6.78 -12.18 -7.74
N LEU A 248 7.53 -11.49 -6.88
CA LEU A 248 8.55 -12.09 -6.02
C LEU A 248 7.96 -12.80 -4.80
N VAL A 249 7.09 -12.12 -4.02
CA VAL A 249 6.60 -12.65 -2.73
C VAL A 249 5.38 -13.57 -2.85
N ARG A 250 4.61 -13.48 -3.93
CA ARG A 250 3.50 -14.37 -4.33
C ARG A 250 2.58 -14.82 -3.18
N PRO A 251 1.81 -13.93 -2.54
CA PRO A 251 0.86 -14.35 -1.53
C PRO A 251 -0.13 -15.37 -2.08
N LYS A 252 -0.49 -16.37 -1.28
CA LYS A 252 -1.39 -17.46 -1.66
C LYS A 252 -2.85 -17.08 -1.66
N LEU A 253 -3.23 -16.21 -0.73
CA LEU A 253 -4.59 -15.76 -0.50
C LEU A 253 -4.58 -14.30 -0.09
N HIS A 254 -5.52 -13.55 -0.62
CA HIS A 254 -5.78 -12.16 -0.26
C HIS A 254 -7.18 -12.08 0.33
N ILE A 255 -7.29 -11.52 1.53
CA ILE A 255 -8.57 -11.23 2.19
C ILE A 255 -8.60 -9.72 2.45
N MET A 256 -9.62 -9.06 1.95
CA MET A 256 -9.78 -7.61 2.09
C MET A 256 -10.87 -7.28 3.12
N ASP A 257 -10.47 -6.61 4.17
CA ASP A 257 -11.36 -6.02 5.14
C ASP A 257 -12.01 -4.75 4.56
N GLY A 258 -13.26 -4.89 4.12
CA GLY A 258 -14.14 -3.85 3.63
C GLY A 258 -15.37 -3.64 4.52
N ILE A 259 -15.39 -4.17 5.75
CA ILE A 259 -16.52 -3.91 6.69
C ILE A 259 -16.60 -2.40 6.94
N MET A 260 -15.53 -1.80 7.42
CA MET A 260 -15.35 -0.35 7.47
C MET A 260 -14.17 0.02 6.58
N ALA A 261 -14.41 0.56 5.42
CA ALA A 261 -13.37 1.06 4.50
C ALA A 261 -12.89 2.46 4.91
N MET A 262 -11.85 2.97 4.23
CA MET A 262 -11.41 4.36 4.38
C MET A 262 -11.47 5.09 3.04
N GLU A 263 -12.16 6.21 2.99
CA GLU A 263 -12.28 7.05 1.80
C GLU A 263 -11.54 8.39 1.92
N GLY A 264 -11.43 9.13 0.82
CA GLY A 264 -10.93 10.51 0.78
C GLY A 264 -9.43 10.65 0.92
N ASN A 265 -8.94 11.25 2.01
CA ASN A 265 -7.52 11.57 2.21
C ASN A 265 -6.70 10.38 2.75
N GLY A 266 -6.98 9.14 2.27
CA GLY A 266 -6.20 7.96 2.61
C GLY A 266 -4.72 8.06 2.20
N PRO A 267 -3.85 7.16 2.66
CA PRO A 267 -4.16 5.89 3.32
C PRO A 267 -4.25 5.93 4.86
N GLN A 268 -3.92 7.07 5.52
CA GLN A 268 -3.93 7.21 6.98
C GLN A 268 -4.97 8.21 7.47
N SER A 269 -5.22 9.25 6.69
CA SER A 269 -5.95 10.45 7.10
C SER A 269 -7.32 10.59 6.39
N GLY A 270 -7.87 9.46 5.92
CA GLY A 270 -9.19 9.40 5.30
C GLY A 270 -10.31 9.34 6.34
N THR A 271 -11.52 9.16 5.85
CA THR A 271 -12.73 9.01 6.65
C THR A 271 -13.15 7.55 6.66
N PRO A 272 -13.37 6.92 7.82
CA PRO A 272 -14.00 5.61 7.90
C PRO A 272 -15.40 5.63 7.26
N THR A 273 -15.66 4.66 6.38
CA THR A 273 -16.90 4.59 5.59
C THR A 273 -17.36 3.13 5.52
N PRO A 274 -18.59 2.79 5.93
CA PRO A 274 -19.08 1.42 5.91
C PRO A 274 -19.29 0.94 4.47
N MET A 275 -18.66 -0.19 4.12
CA MET A 275 -18.92 -0.92 2.88
C MET A 275 -19.58 -2.27 3.17
N GLY A 276 -19.43 -2.80 4.38
CA GLY A 276 -20.15 -3.98 4.87
C GLY A 276 -19.80 -5.27 4.15
N VAL A 277 -18.56 -5.43 3.67
CA VAL A 277 -18.11 -6.59 2.89
C VAL A 277 -16.76 -7.14 3.33
N ILE A 278 -16.61 -8.45 3.18
CA ILE A 278 -15.32 -9.14 3.11
C ILE A 278 -15.13 -9.63 1.67
N LEU A 279 -13.98 -9.34 1.07
CA LEU A 279 -13.60 -9.87 -0.23
C LEU A 279 -12.46 -10.88 -0.08
N ALA A 280 -12.44 -11.92 -0.92
CA ALA A 280 -11.33 -12.87 -0.97
C ALA A 280 -10.98 -13.23 -2.42
N SER A 281 -9.69 -13.43 -2.71
CA SER A 281 -9.19 -13.89 -4.01
C SER A 281 -7.78 -14.47 -3.89
N THR A 282 -7.40 -15.33 -4.81
CA THR A 282 -5.99 -15.72 -5.04
C THR A 282 -5.30 -14.77 -6.02
N ASP A 283 -6.06 -13.90 -6.69
CA ASP A 283 -5.60 -12.90 -7.66
C ASP A 283 -5.66 -11.50 -7.03
N PRO A 284 -4.51 -10.86 -6.71
CA PRO A 284 -4.48 -9.56 -6.06
C PRO A 284 -5.04 -8.43 -6.94
N VAL A 285 -4.88 -8.55 -8.26
CA VAL A 285 -5.35 -7.53 -9.22
C VAL A 285 -6.86 -7.62 -9.38
N ALA A 286 -7.40 -8.84 -9.47
CA ALA A 286 -8.84 -9.05 -9.54
C ALA A 286 -9.54 -8.55 -8.26
N LEU A 287 -8.96 -8.82 -7.10
CA LEU A 287 -9.47 -8.33 -5.82
C LEU A 287 -9.54 -6.79 -5.80
N ASP A 288 -8.46 -6.13 -6.21
CA ASP A 288 -8.37 -4.67 -6.27
C ASP A 288 -9.31 -4.10 -7.36
N ALA A 289 -9.50 -4.81 -8.47
CA ALA A 289 -10.44 -4.43 -9.52
C ALA A 289 -11.90 -4.50 -9.06
N VAL A 290 -12.28 -5.57 -8.35
CA VAL A 290 -13.62 -5.67 -7.76
C VAL A 290 -13.84 -4.55 -6.73
N PHE A 291 -12.85 -4.26 -5.87
CA PHE A 291 -12.92 -3.07 -5.01
C PHE A 291 -13.18 -1.80 -5.82
N CYS A 292 -12.48 -1.59 -6.94
CA CYS A 292 -12.71 -0.43 -7.80
C CYS A 292 -14.17 -0.37 -8.27
N HIS A 293 -14.69 -1.47 -8.79
CA HIS A 293 -16.08 -1.52 -9.25
C HIS A 293 -17.08 -1.21 -8.14
N LEU A 294 -16.87 -1.73 -6.93
CA LEU A 294 -17.75 -1.45 -5.79
C LEU A 294 -17.78 0.02 -5.36
N VAL A 295 -16.77 0.81 -5.71
CA VAL A 295 -16.71 2.24 -5.39
C VAL A 295 -16.84 3.15 -6.63
N ASP A 296 -17.40 2.63 -7.71
CA ASP A 296 -17.59 3.35 -8.98
C ASP A 296 -16.28 3.99 -9.49
N LEU A 297 -15.18 3.26 -9.40
CA LEU A 297 -13.88 3.61 -9.94
C LEU A 297 -13.51 2.66 -11.08
N LYS A 298 -13.11 3.18 -12.22
CA LYS A 298 -12.63 2.37 -13.34
C LYS A 298 -11.30 1.71 -12.99
N PRO A 299 -11.17 0.35 -13.03
CA PRO A 299 -9.93 -0.35 -12.67
C PRO A 299 -8.70 0.07 -13.48
N GLU A 300 -8.88 0.43 -14.77
CA GLU A 300 -7.81 0.91 -15.65
C GLU A 300 -7.20 2.25 -15.22
N LEU A 301 -7.86 2.99 -14.34
CA LEU A 301 -7.32 4.22 -13.77
C LEU A 301 -6.38 3.98 -12.59
N VAL A 302 -6.29 2.75 -12.10
CA VAL A 302 -5.47 2.37 -10.95
C VAL A 302 -4.13 1.81 -11.45
N PRO A 303 -3.00 2.50 -11.22
CA PRO A 303 -1.71 2.10 -11.77
C PRO A 303 -1.28 0.69 -11.36
N THR A 304 -1.60 0.26 -10.13
CA THR A 304 -1.28 -1.09 -9.65
C THR A 304 -2.05 -2.19 -10.39
N ASN A 305 -3.30 -1.94 -10.80
CA ASN A 305 -4.07 -2.89 -11.62
C ASN A 305 -3.46 -3.04 -13.01
N VAL A 306 -3.17 -1.90 -13.67
CA VAL A 306 -2.56 -1.89 -15.01
C VAL A 306 -1.22 -2.62 -14.99
N SER A 307 -0.32 -2.22 -14.10
CA SER A 307 1.02 -2.82 -14.00
C SER A 307 0.96 -4.29 -13.58
N GLY A 308 0.03 -4.65 -12.69
CA GLY A 308 -0.16 -6.02 -12.25
C GLY A 308 -0.60 -6.95 -13.38
N MET A 309 -1.55 -6.52 -14.21
CA MET A 309 -1.98 -7.28 -15.39
C MET A 309 -0.87 -7.35 -16.45
N GLU A 310 -0.19 -6.24 -16.75
CA GLU A 310 0.93 -6.21 -17.69
C GLU A 310 2.05 -7.17 -17.30
N GLN A 311 2.31 -7.34 -16.00
CA GLN A 311 3.34 -8.24 -15.49
C GLN A 311 2.86 -9.66 -15.19
N GLY A 312 1.57 -9.92 -15.38
CA GLY A 312 0.99 -11.25 -15.28
C GLY A 312 0.73 -11.73 -13.85
N ILE A 313 0.70 -10.85 -12.85
CA ILE A 313 0.38 -11.21 -11.46
C ILE A 313 -1.13 -11.35 -11.19
N GLY A 314 -1.97 -10.92 -12.12
CA GLY A 314 -3.43 -11.02 -12.03
C GLY A 314 -4.14 -10.38 -13.22
N THR A 315 -5.47 -10.24 -13.14
CA THR A 315 -6.31 -9.62 -14.17
C THR A 315 -7.33 -8.65 -13.57
N TRP A 316 -7.64 -7.58 -14.29
CA TRP A 316 -8.73 -6.67 -13.95
C TRP A 316 -9.86 -6.65 -15.00
N THR A 317 -9.74 -7.46 -16.06
CA THR A 317 -10.71 -7.50 -17.16
C THR A 317 -11.55 -8.78 -17.21
N ASP A 318 -10.98 -9.91 -16.81
CA ASP A 318 -11.63 -11.21 -16.85
C ASP A 318 -11.98 -11.63 -15.43
N LEU A 319 -13.07 -11.04 -14.91
CA LEU A 319 -13.48 -11.18 -13.51
C LEU A 319 -14.62 -12.18 -13.38
N GLU A 320 -14.47 -13.14 -12.47
CA GLU A 320 -15.52 -14.04 -11.99
C GLU A 320 -15.87 -13.62 -10.55
N ILE A 321 -16.92 -12.80 -10.41
CA ILE A 321 -17.38 -12.31 -9.11
C ILE A 321 -18.42 -13.28 -8.58
N ILE A 322 -18.20 -13.82 -7.40
CA ILE A 322 -19.08 -14.82 -6.79
C ILE A 322 -19.52 -14.41 -5.38
N ASP A 323 -20.76 -14.72 -5.06
CA ASP A 323 -21.28 -14.60 -3.70
C ASP A 323 -22.13 -15.83 -3.31
N GLY A 324 -22.87 -15.76 -2.22
CA GLY A 324 -23.70 -16.87 -1.76
C GLY A 324 -24.89 -17.22 -2.70
N SER A 325 -25.22 -16.36 -3.67
CA SER A 325 -26.29 -16.57 -4.65
C SER A 325 -25.79 -17.10 -5.99
N GLY A 326 -24.49 -17.06 -6.26
CA GLY A 326 -23.88 -17.51 -7.50
C GLY A 326 -22.88 -16.50 -8.08
N THR A 327 -22.67 -16.56 -9.41
CA THR A 327 -21.83 -15.62 -10.14
C THR A 327 -22.62 -14.35 -10.44
N LEU A 328 -21.98 -13.21 -10.21
CA LEU A 328 -22.53 -11.88 -10.45
C LEU A 328 -21.80 -11.19 -11.60
N THR A 329 -22.54 -10.42 -12.38
CA THR A 329 -21.96 -9.40 -13.23
C THR A 329 -21.38 -8.25 -12.38
N VAL A 330 -20.50 -7.43 -12.96
CA VAL A 330 -19.99 -6.22 -12.29
C VAL A 330 -21.13 -5.30 -11.86
N GLN A 331 -22.17 -5.17 -12.70
CA GLN A 331 -23.31 -4.31 -12.40
C GLN A 331 -24.12 -4.84 -11.20
N GLU A 332 -24.44 -6.13 -11.16
CA GLU A 332 -25.13 -6.77 -10.05
C GLU A 332 -24.33 -6.67 -8.73
N ALA A 333 -23.01 -6.86 -8.81
CA ALA A 333 -22.13 -6.70 -7.65
C ALA A 333 -22.15 -5.25 -7.13
N PHE A 334 -22.13 -4.26 -8.04
CA PHE A 334 -22.24 -2.85 -7.65
C PHE A 334 -23.59 -2.51 -7.04
N GLU A 335 -24.69 -2.96 -7.64
CA GLU A 335 -26.04 -2.72 -7.11
C GLU A 335 -26.23 -3.32 -5.72
N LYS A 336 -25.65 -4.49 -5.47
CA LYS A 336 -25.81 -5.22 -4.21
C LYS A 336 -24.87 -4.75 -3.09
N TYR A 337 -23.64 -4.36 -3.43
CA TYR A 337 -22.54 -4.13 -2.48
C TYR A 337 -21.83 -2.78 -2.68
N GLY A 338 -22.16 -2.05 -3.73
CA GLY A 338 -21.42 -0.86 -4.13
C GLY A 338 -21.88 0.42 -3.45
N SER A 339 -21.07 1.48 -3.63
CA SER A 339 -21.34 2.84 -3.19
C SER A 339 -20.88 3.87 -4.21
N SER A 340 -21.81 4.55 -4.85
CA SER A 340 -21.52 5.66 -5.77
C SER A 340 -21.04 6.92 -5.04
N THR A 341 -21.30 7.03 -3.74
CA THR A 341 -20.92 8.18 -2.91
C THR A 341 -19.54 8.04 -2.30
N PHE A 342 -18.90 6.87 -2.40
CA PHE A 342 -17.55 6.65 -1.87
C PHE A 342 -16.58 7.66 -2.48
N ASN A 343 -15.87 8.39 -1.61
CA ASN A 343 -15.01 9.49 -2.02
C ASN A 343 -13.63 8.99 -2.49
N VAL A 344 -13.53 8.59 -3.76
CA VAL A 344 -12.30 8.17 -4.42
C VAL A 344 -12.00 9.04 -5.63
N GLN A 345 -10.75 9.12 -6.04
CA GLN A 345 -10.36 9.89 -7.21
C GLN A 345 -10.71 9.15 -8.51
N ARG A 346 -11.77 9.59 -9.20
CA ARG A 346 -12.26 9.00 -10.47
C ARG A 346 -11.71 9.69 -11.73
N GLY A 347 -11.25 10.94 -11.63
CA GLY A 347 -10.75 11.70 -12.79
C GLY A 347 -9.43 11.15 -13.33
N ALA A 348 -9.19 11.31 -14.65
CA ALA A 348 -7.90 10.99 -15.27
C ALA A 348 -6.76 11.84 -14.68
N GLU A 349 -5.54 11.30 -14.69
CA GLU A 349 -4.35 12.10 -14.38
C GLU A 349 -3.89 12.82 -15.66
N TYR A 350 -3.65 14.14 -15.55
CA TYR A 350 -3.31 14.98 -16.70
C TYR A 350 -1.88 14.81 -17.21
N ARG A 351 -1.10 13.87 -16.66
CA ARG A 351 0.29 13.61 -17.06
C ARG A 351 0.44 13.08 -18.48
N GLY A 352 -0.62 12.50 -19.06
CA GLY A 352 -0.68 12.01 -20.44
C GLY A 352 -1.19 13.02 -21.46
N MET A 353 -1.41 14.29 -21.11
CA MET A 353 -1.91 15.31 -22.05
C MET A 353 -0.97 15.52 -23.23
N LEU A 354 -1.58 15.77 -24.40
CA LEU A 354 -0.89 16.08 -25.66
C LEU A 354 0.22 17.13 -25.44
N ARG A 355 1.37 16.93 -26.09
CA ARG A 355 2.59 17.76 -25.98
C ARG A 355 2.35 19.28 -25.88
N PRO A 356 1.43 19.91 -26.65
CA PRO A 356 1.25 21.36 -26.64
C PRO A 356 0.63 21.93 -25.35
N VAL A 357 -0.06 21.10 -24.53
CA VAL A 357 -0.67 21.57 -23.26
C VAL A 357 0.07 21.07 -22.01
N ARG A 358 1.21 20.41 -22.18
CA ARG A 358 2.04 19.88 -21.10
C ARG A 358 2.54 20.97 -20.12
N PHE A 359 2.69 22.21 -20.58
CA PHE A 359 3.07 23.35 -19.72
C PHE A 359 1.98 23.71 -18.69
N LEU A 360 0.71 23.32 -18.92
CA LEU A 360 -0.39 23.50 -17.97
C LEU A 360 -0.47 22.38 -16.92
N ALA A 361 0.23 21.25 -17.12
CA ALA A 361 0.20 20.12 -16.21
C ALA A 361 0.52 20.48 -14.74
N PRO A 362 1.51 21.33 -14.43
CA PRO A 362 1.80 21.75 -13.05
C PRO A 362 0.64 22.49 -12.37
N LEU A 363 -0.22 23.17 -13.17
CA LEU A 363 -1.41 23.90 -12.68
C LEU A 363 -2.58 22.96 -12.38
N LEU A 364 -2.59 21.77 -12.99
CA LEU A 364 -3.65 20.76 -12.83
C LEU A 364 -3.30 19.69 -11.80
N GLU A 365 -2.03 19.57 -11.44
CA GLU A 365 -1.56 18.53 -10.52
C GLU A 365 -2.01 18.74 -9.07
N LYS A 366 -2.25 17.62 -8.39
CA LYS A 366 -2.50 17.60 -6.94
C LYS A 366 -1.24 17.99 -6.17
N LYS A 367 -1.41 18.76 -5.09
CA LYS A 367 -0.30 19.16 -4.21
C LYS A 367 -0.62 18.83 -2.75
N PRO A 368 0.36 18.36 -1.98
CA PRO A 368 0.21 18.25 -0.53
C PRO A 368 0.19 19.65 0.07
N ILE A 369 -0.74 19.91 0.99
CA ILE A 369 -0.94 21.21 1.64
C ILE A 369 -1.01 21.00 3.14
N VAL A 370 -0.27 21.83 3.90
CA VAL A 370 -0.31 21.82 5.37
C VAL A 370 -1.50 22.64 5.88
N ARG A 371 -2.33 22.01 6.71
CA ARG A 371 -3.33 22.72 7.53
C ARG A 371 -2.63 23.34 8.73
N LYS A 372 -2.26 24.59 8.61
CA LYS A 372 -1.44 25.31 9.59
C LYS A 372 -2.03 25.28 11.01
N ASN A 373 -3.36 25.32 11.15
CA ASN A 373 -4.08 25.27 12.43
C ASN A 373 -3.99 23.91 13.14
N ILE A 374 -3.67 22.82 12.42
CA ILE A 374 -3.55 21.47 12.97
C ILE A 374 -2.09 21.08 13.19
N CYS A 375 -1.18 21.57 12.34
CA CYS A 375 0.24 21.23 12.40
C CYS A 375 0.84 21.66 13.74
N ILE A 376 1.56 20.71 14.40
CA ILE A 376 2.29 20.95 15.65
C ILE A 376 3.79 21.16 15.47
N GLY A 377 4.30 21.09 14.22
CA GLY A 377 5.71 21.25 13.91
C GLY A 377 6.60 20.11 14.43
N CYS A 378 6.10 18.87 14.48
CA CYS A 378 6.85 17.72 15.02
C CYS A 378 8.02 17.25 14.14
N GLY A 379 8.12 17.69 12.87
CA GLY A 379 9.22 17.35 11.96
C GLY A 379 9.13 15.97 11.29
N ILE A 380 8.17 15.12 11.63
CA ILE A 380 8.05 13.76 11.05
C ILE A 380 7.94 13.81 9.53
N CYS A 381 7.19 14.78 8.99
CA CYS A 381 7.06 14.96 7.53
C CYS A 381 8.39 15.37 6.85
N VAL A 382 9.27 16.06 7.56
CA VAL A 382 10.63 16.40 7.07
C VAL A 382 11.47 15.13 6.97
N ASN A 383 11.47 14.31 8.03
CA ASN A 383 12.19 13.03 8.06
C ASN A 383 11.65 12.05 6.99
N ALA A 384 10.33 12.03 6.79
CA ALA A 384 9.68 11.20 5.78
C ALA A 384 9.91 11.65 4.32
N CYS A 385 10.39 12.88 4.11
CA CYS A 385 10.65 13.37 2.76
C CYS A 385 11.87 12.67 2.15
N PRO A 386 11.72 11.91 1.04
CA PRO A 386 12.83 11.18 0.44
C PRO A 386 13.75 12.05 -0.43
N VAL A 387 13.34 13.30 -0.70
CA VAL A 387 14.10 14.23 -1.56
C VAL A 387 15.36 14.71 -0.84
N GLU A 388 16.48 14.68 -1.53
CA GLU A 388 17.72 15.29 -1.06
C GLU A 388 17.52 16.80 -0.84
N GLY A 389 18.02 17.34 0.26
CA GLY A 389 17.77 18.72 0.67
C GLY A 389 16.32 19.02 1.06
N LYS A 390 15.50 17.98 1.22
CA LYS A 390 14.10 18.03 1.70
C LYS A 390 13.21 19.07 1.02
N ALA A 391 12.06 18.64 0.53
CA ALA A 391 11.03 19.51 -0.05
C ALA A 391 10.06 20.09 0.99
N ILE A 392 10.28 19.84 2.27
CA ILE A 392 9.47 20.31 3.38
C ILE A 392 10.38 20.57 4.59
N HIS A 393 10.15 21.66 5.28
CA HIS A 393 10.88 22.05 6.50
C HIS A 393 9.89 22.57 7.54
N VAL A 394 10.34 22.75 8.80
CA VAL A 394 9.53 23.33 9.87
C VAL A 394 10.05 24.72 10.19
N GLU A 395 9.19 25.72 10.04
CA GLU A 395 9.48 27.07 10.53
C GLU A 395 9.02 27.19 11.99
N PRO A 396 9.87 27.67 12.89
CA PRO A 396 9.49 27.94 14.28
C PRO A 396 8.33 28.94 14.34
N VAL A 397 7.43 28.79 15.31
CA VAL A 397 6.48 29.86 15.64
C VAL A 397 7.21 30.86 16.50
N GLU A 398 7.28 32.14 16.07
CA GLU A 398 7.79 33.22 16.88
C GLU A 398 7.03 33.30 18.21
N GLN A 399 7.73 33.18 19.32
CA GLN A 399 7.17 33.37 20.65
C GLN A 399 7.02 34.88 20.87
N SER A 400 5.88 35.46 20.47
CA SER A 400 5.51 36.79 20.95
C SER A 400 5.25 36.71 22.46
N GLY A 401 6.02 37.41 23.22
CA GLY A 401 6.21 37.37 24.67
C GLY A 401 4.96 37.52 25.56
N SER A 402 4.10 36.53 25.58
CA SER A 402 3.15 36.26 26.64
C SER A 402 2.91 34.74 26.68
N ASP A 403 2.89 34.18 27.87
CA ASP A 403 2.96 32.77 28.28
C ASP A 403 1.84 31.85 27.81
N CYS A 404 1.28 32.05 26.63
CA CYS A 404 0.37 31.18 25.94
C CYS A 404 1.06 30.61 24.70
N GLY A 405 1.89 29.59 24.90
CA GLY A 405 2.50 28.82 23.79
C GLY A 405 1.42 28.45 22.76
N ALA A 406 1.62 28.85 21.47
CA ALA A 406 0.66 28.58 20.39
C ALA A 406 0.22 27.13 20.41
N ARG A 407 -1.09 26.88 20.51
CA ARG A 407 -1.67 25.52 20.51
C ARG A 407 -2.27 25.21 19.14
N SER A 408 -2.24 23.93 18.77
CA SER A 408 -2.99 23.45 17.62
C SER A 408 -4.50 23.44 17.89
N ALA A 409 -5.32 23.26 16.86
CA ALA A 409 -6.77 23.11 17.00
C ALA A 409 -7.17 21.97 17.97
N ALA A 410 -6.28 20.97 18.15
CA ALA A 410 -6.45 19.88 19.13
C ALA A 410 -5.84 20.20 20.52
N GLY A 411 -5.49 21.46 20.81
CA GLY A 411 -4.94 21.88 22.11
C GLY A 411 -3.48 21.49 22.37
N LYS A 412 -2.79 20.79 21.43
CA LYS A 412 -1.40 20.36 21.59
C LYS A 412 -0.42 21.53 21.44
N LYS A 413 0.67 21.53 22.22
CA LYS A 413 1.74 22.54 22.12
C LYS A 413 2.36 22.54 20.73
N ARG A 414 2.43 23.71 20.10
CA ARG A 414 2.99 23.90 18.76
C ARG A 414 4.44 24.32 18.86
N ARG A 415 5.34 23.62 18.14
CA ARG A 415 6.78 23.93 18.04
C ARG A 415 7.09 24.75 16.78
N GLY A 416 6.24 24.65 15.77
CA GLY A 416 6.43 25.28 14.48
C GLY A 416 5.33 24.88 13.49
N VAL A 417 5.49 25.25 12.23
CA VAL A 417 4.60 24.89 11.14
C VAL A 417 5.42 24.35 9.97
N ALA A 418 4.99 23.25 9.40
CA ALA A 418 5.64 22.69 8.21
C ALA A 418 5.32 23.54 6.97
N ILE A 419 6.35 23.82 6.15
CA ILE A 419 6.28 24.63 4.93
C ILE A 419 6.90 23.83 3.79
N TYR A 420 6.31 23.92 2.59
CA TYR A 420 6.78 23.22 1.39
C TYR A 420 7.61 24.12 0.49
N ASP A 421 8.70 23.56 -0.02
CA ASP A 421 9.37 23.98 -1.24
C ASP A 421 8.83 23.14 -2.40
N TYR A 422 7.84 23.67 -3.12
CA TYR A 422 7.21 22.94 -4.22
C TYR A 422 8.11 22.79 -5.45
N SER A 423 9.21 23.51 -5.55
CA SER A 423 10.19 23.35 -6.64
C SER A 423 10.94 22.02 -6.54
N LYS A 424 11.13 21.52 -5.29
CA LYS A 424 11.78 20.25 -4.99
C LYS A 424 10.78 19.08 -4.84
N CYS A 425 9.49 19.37 -4.61
CA CYS A 425 8.50 18.35 -4.23
C CYS A 425 8.16 17.41 -5.40
N ILE A 426 8.51 16.13 -5.27
CA ILE A 426 8.20 15.06 -6.24
C ILE A 426 6.77 14.50 -6.11
N LYS A 427 5.96 14.99 -5.15
CA LYS A 427 4.55 14.59 -4.94
C LYS A 427 4.37 13.10 -4.64
N CYS A 428 5.29 12.49 -3.93
CA CYS A 428 5.20 11.09 -3.45
C CYS A 428 4.20 10.90 -2.31
N TYR A 429 3.81 11.99 -1.64
CA TYR A 429 2.87 12.04 -0.49
C TYR A 429 3.32 11.31 0.79
N CYS A 430 4.57 10.82 0.89
CA CYS A 430 5.09 10.20 2.11
C CYS A 430 4.88 11.08 3.36
N CYS A 431 5.05 12.40 3.23
CA CYS A 431 4.80 13.36 4.31
C CYS A 431 3.34 13.36 4.79
N GLN A 432 2.36 13.13 3.89
CA GLN A 432 0.95 13.02 4.22
C GLN A 432 0.65 11.68 4.89
N GLU A 433 1.23 10.58 4.39
CA GLU A 433 1.07 9.25 4.96
C GLU A 433 1.64 9.14 6.38
N MET A 434 2.68 9.94 6.68
CA MET A 434 3.41 9.87 7.95
C MET A 434 2.93 10.90 8.99
N CYS A 435 2.03 11.81 8.65
CA CYS A 435 1.61 12.89 9.54
C CYS A 435 0.68 12.39 10.66
N PRO A 436 1.13 12.31 11.94
CA PRO A 436 0.33 11.77 13.03
C PRO A 436 -0.87 12.66 13.37
N GLU A 437 -0.75 13.98 13.10
CA GLU A 437 -1.82 14.93 13.34
C GLU A 437 -2.78 15.08 12.15
N GLN A 438 -2.59 14.30 11.08
CA GLN A 438 -3.36 14.40 9.85
C GLN A 438 -3.40 15.84 9.28
N ALA A 439 -2.36 16.62 9.55
CA ALA A 439 -2.28 18.04 9.19
C ALA A 439 -1.94 18.25 7.71
N ILE A 440 -1.62 17.21 6.96
CA ILE A 440 -1.31 17.29 5.52
C ILE A 440 -2.45 16.69 4.72
N THR A 441 -2.99 17.48 3.80
CA THR A 441 -4.04 17.05 2.87
C THR A 441 -3.55 17.24 1.45
N VAL A 442 -4.04 16.40 0.53
CA VAL A 442 -3.74 16.54 -0.90
C VAL A 442 -4.91 17.24 -1.57
N LYS A 443 -4.65 18.37 -2.23
CA LYS A 443 -5.68 19.15 -2.92
C LYS A 443 -5.38 19.27 -4.41
N LYS A 444 -6.44 19.15 -5.23
CA LYS A 444 -6.41 19.54 -6.63
C LYS A 444 -6.52 21.07 -6.74
N SER A 445 -5.90 21.64 -7.75
CA SER A 445 -6.10 23.05 -8.10
C SER A 445 -7.56 23.33 -8.46
N LEU A 446 -7.96 24.60 -8.46
CA LEU A 446 -9.31 24.99 -8.88
C LEU A 446 -9.58 24.58 -10.34
N LEU A 447 -8.60 24.78 -11.22
CA LEU A 447 -8.69 24.39 -12.63
C LEU A 447 -8.85 22.87 -12.79
N ALA A 448 -8.12 22.06 -12.01
CA ALA A 448 -8.28 20.61 -12.04
C ALA A 448 -9.67 20.15 -11.56
N ARG A 449 -10.29 20.86 -10.61
CA ARG A 449 -11.66 20.56 -10.16
C ARG A 449 -12.71 20.89 -11.22
N ILE A 450 -12.53 21.98 -11.96
CA ILE A 450 -13.41 22.36 -13.05
C ILE A 450 -13.30 21.36 -14.19
N ALA A 451 -12.08 20.98 -14.56
CA ALA A 451 -11.84 19.96 -15.58
C ALA A 451 -12.48 18.62 -15.20
N ASP A 452 -12.32 18.14 -13.96
CA ASP A 452 -12.95 16.90 -13.48
C ASP A 452 -14.50 16.93 -13.52
N ARG A 453 -15.13 18.11 -13.38
CA ARG A 453 -16.59 18.24 -13.49
C ARG A 453 -17.08 18.08 -14.94
N ASN A 454 -16.30 18.57 -15.89
CA ASN A 454 -16.65 18.54 -17.32
C ASN A 454 -16.37 17.17 -17.98
N TRP A 455 -15.66 16.26 -17.31
CA TRP A 455 -15.35 14.90 -17.81
C TRP A 455 -16.20 13.80 -17.16
N ARG A 456 -17.27 14.17 -16.46
CA ARG A 456 -18.29 13.24 -15.92
C ARG A 456 -19.45 13.01 -16.92
N ILE A 457 -19.19 13.19 -18.23
CA ILE A 457 -20.13 12.86 -19.31
C ILE A 457 -19.69 11.56 -19.97
#